data_5943cea3a6acaf8e7b907b60894042bb
#
_entry.id   5943cea3a6acaf8e7b907b60894042bb
#
_cell.length_a   1.000
_cell.length_b   1.000
_cell.length_c   1.000
_cell.angle_alpha   90.00
_cell.angle_beta   90.00
_cell.angle_gamma   90.00
#
_symmetry.space_group_name_H-M   'P 1'
#
loop_
_entity.id
_entity.type
_entity.pdbx_description
1 polymer ?
#
loop_
_entity_poly.entity_id
_entity_poly.type
_entity_poly.pdbx_seq_one_letter_code
_entity_poly.pdbx_strand_id
1 'polypeptide(L)'
;VSFQPATAQSETAASKEAMQTFTRHFNNEAYDSVFTMFSEDMKKALPLDKITQVLGGVTRQLGKIQEHEFIAYERTYATYKTQFEKAVFQVNISLDSLSKMNGLFFKPYTGTPAAVSARNTTKMSLPFKDEWFVVWGGDTKEQNYHVNYLPQKNAFDILIKDAKGSTFKTHGRINEDYYAFGKELFAPCEGEIVTVI
;
A
#
# COMPACT_ATOMS: atom_id res chain seq x y z
N VAL A 1 -5.31 -0.20 -34.99
CA VAL A 1 -4.34 0.00 -33.89
C VAL A 1 -4.20 -1.35 -33.24
N SER A 2 -3.07 -2.03 -33.46
CA SER A 2 -2.77 -3.35 -32.90
C SER A 2 -2.29 -3.15 -31.46
N PHE A 3 -3.08 -3.62 -30.49
CA PHE A 3 -2.64 -3.72 -29.11
C PHE A 3 -1.70 -4.92 -28.99
N GLN A 4 -0.40 -4.67 -28.87
CA GLN A 4 0.52 -5.71 -28.39
C GLN A 4 0.27 -5.89 -26.90
N PRO A 5 0.06 -7.14 -26.41
CA PRO A 5 0.02 -7.39 -24.99
C PRO A 5 1.38 -7.04 -24.40
N ALA A 6 1.40 -6.28 -23.29
CA ALA A 6 2.62 -6.04 -22.54
C ALA A 6 3.18 -7.41 -22.12
N THR A 7 4.37 -7.74 -22.62
CA THR A 7 5.09 -8.95 -22.20
C THR A 7 5.34 -8.82 -20.69
N ALA A 8 4.83 -9.76 -19.92
CA ALA A 8 5.13 -9.85 -18.50
C ALA A 8 6.66 -9.87 -18.34
N GLN A 9 7.20 -8.90 -17.59
CA GLN A 9 8.63 -8.84 -17.32
C GLN A 9 9.01 -10.11 -16.52
N SER A 10 9.91 -10.92 -17.06
CA SER A 10 10.41 -12.11 -16.36
C SER A 10 11.41 -11.69 -15.27
N GLU A 11 11.36 -12.38 -14.14
CA GLU A 11 12.35 -12.24 -13.08
C GLU A 11 13.77 -12.53 -13.58
N THR A 12 14.73 -11.68 -13.27
CA THR A 12 16.14 -11.94 -13.60
C THR A 12 16.75 -12.95 -12.63
N ALA A 13 17.73 -13.71 -13.09
CA ALA A 13 18.46 -14.67 -12.24
C ALA A 13 19.07 -13.98 -11.00
N ALA A 14 19.63 -12.79 -11.16
CA ALA A 14 20.23 -12.01 -10.07
C ALA A 14 19.20 -11.61 -9.00
N SER A 15 18.00 -11.14 -9.41
CA SER A 15 16.94 -10.78 -8.46
C SER A 15 16.40 -11.98 -7.72
N LYS A 16 16.24 -13.12 -8.42
CA LYS A 16 15.81 -14.38 -7.84
C LYS A 16 16.79 -14.87 -6.77
N GLU A 17 18.08 -14.89 -7.09
CA GLU A 17 19.16 -15.30 -6.17
C GLU A 17 19.21 -14.37 -4.96
N ALA A 18 19.12 -13.04 -5.17
CA ALA A 18 19.10 -12.07 -4.10
C ALA A 18 17.93 -12.28 -3.14
N MET A 19 16.72 -12.49 -3.66
CA MET A 19 15.54 -12.74 -2.83
C MET A 19 15.62 -14.06 -2.06
N GLN A 20 16.11 -15.12 -2.67
CA GLN A 20 16.30 -16.41 -2.01
C GLN A 20 17.35 -16.32 -0.89
N THR A 21 18.46 -15.64 -1.16
CA THR A 21 19.55 -15.45 -0.18
C THR A 21 19.09 -14.55 0.96
N PHE A 22 18.37 -13.46 0.65
CA PHE A 22 17.74 -12.61 1.64
C PHE A 22 16.78 -13.41 2.55
N THR A 23 15.87 -14.18 1.96
CA THR A 23 14.91 -15.01 2.70
C THR A 23 15.61 -15.96 3.68
N ARG A 24 16.66 -16.63 3.22
CA ARG A 24 17.44 -17.56 4.06
C ARG A 24 18.09 -16.84 5.24
N HIS A 25 18.77 -15.71 5.01
CA HIS A 25 19.44 -14.95 6.07
C HIS A 25 18.44 -14.31 7.02
N PHE A 26 17.35 -13.74 6.50
CA PHE A 26 16.28 -13.16 7.30
C PHE A 26 15.64 -14.19 8.23
N ASN A 27 15.29 -15.37 7.73
CA ASN A 27 14.67 -16.43 8.51
C ASN A 27 15.59 -17.03 9.58
N ASN A 28 16.88 -16.92 9.41
CA ASN A 28 17.90 -17.33 10.38
C ASN A 28 18.32 -16.18 11.31
N GLU A 29 17.69 -15.00 11.19
CA GLU A 29 18.04 -13.78 11.93
C GLU A 29 19.53 -13.37 11.77
N ALA A 30 20.16 -13.83 10.67
CA ALA A 30 21.54 -13.52 10.31
C ALA A 30 21.60 -12.15 9.61
N TYR A 31 21.28 -11.07 10.33
CA TYR A 31 21.15 -9.73 9.76
C TYR A 31 22.50 -9.12 9.35
N ASP A 32 23.58 -9.55 9.95
CA ASP A 32 24.94 -9.30 9.51
C ASP A 32 25.19 -9.86 8.09
N SER A 33 24.71 -11.07 7.83
CA SER A 33 24.78 -11.68 6.51
C SER A 33 23.91 -10.93 5.48
N VAL A 34 22.73 -10.45 5.87
CA VAL A 34 21.92 -9.55 5.03
C VAL A 34 22.70 -8.27 4.73
N PHE A 35 23.37 -7.69 5.72
CA PHE A 35 24.17 -6.48 5.54
C PHE A 35 25.32 -6.68 4.53
N THR A 36 25.91 -7.89 4.44
CA THR A 36 26.95 -8.18 3.43
C THR A 36 26.43 -8.18 1.99
N MET A 37 25.12 -8.36 1.81
CA MET A 37 24.47 -8.29 0.49
C MET A 37 24.34 -6.85 -0.03
N PHE A 38 24.46 -5.85 0.83
CA PHE A 38 24.27 -4.44 0.47
C PHE A 38 25.44 -3.87 -0.33
N SER A 39 25.13 -2.92 -1.21
CA SER A 39 26.13 -2.06 -1.85
C SER A 39 26.83 -1.18 -0.81
N GLU A 40 28.01 -0.67 -1.14
CA GLU A 40 28.76 0.19 -0.21
C GLU A 40 27.99 1.48 0.15
N ASP A 41 27.24 2.04 -0.79
CA ASP A 41 26.43 3.24 -0.52
C ASP A 41 25.23 2.92 0.38
N MET A 42 24.61 1.77 0.20
CA MET A 42 23.52 1.32 1.09
C MET A 42 24.05 1.03 2.50
N LYS A 43 25.25 0.43 2.64
CA LYS A 43 25.90 0.20 3.95
C LYS A 43 26.18 1.50 4.69
N LYS A 44 26.60 2.56 3.96
CA LYS A 44 26.79 3.89 4.54
C LYS A 44 25.47 4.53 4.99
N ALA A 45 24.43 4.41 4.15
CA ALA A 45 23.12 4.99 4.43
C ALA A 45 22.38 4.24 5.55
N LEU A 46 22.58 2.92 5.65
CA LEU A 46 21.92 2.04 6.62
C LEU A 46 22.96 1.13 7.30
N PRO A 47 23.64 1.62 8.36
CA PRO A 47 24.64 0.86 9.12
C PRO A 47 24.08 -0.42 9.75
N LEU A 48 24.99 -1.35 10.10
CA LEU A 48 24.63 -2.69 10.60
C LEU A 48 23.69 -2.67 11.82
N ASP A 49 23.92 -1.76 12.75
CA ASP A 49 23.06 -1.60 13.93
C ASP A 49 21.61 -1.21 13.55
N LYS A 50 21.46 -0.33 12.56
CA LYS A 50 20.16 0.12 12.07
C LYS A 50 19.43 -0.97 11.30
N ILE A 51 20.10 -1.66 10.39
CA ILE A 51 19.46 -2.76 9.66
C ILE A 51 19.07 -3.91 10.59
N THR A 52 19.90 -4.22 11.59
CA THR A 52 19.58 -5.21 12.62
C THR A 52 18.32 -4.82 13.39
N GLN A 53 18.20 -3.56 13.78
CA GLN A 53 17.00 -3.05 14.45
C GLN A 53 15.76 -3.13 13.56
N VAL A 54 15.88 -2.73 12.29
CA VAL A 54 14.77 -2.74 11.31
C VAL A 54 14.31 -4.17 11.06
N LEU A 55 15.22 -5.07 10.66
CA LEU A 55 14.85 -6.45 10.33
C LEU A 55 14.37 -7.22 11.55
N GLY A 56 14.98 -7.03 12.72
CA GLY A 56 14.48 -7.59 13.97
C GLY A 56 13.08 -7.09 14.33
N GLY A 57 12.76 -5.83 14.01
CA GLY A 57 11.40 -5.27 14.10
C GLY A 57 10.42 -5.99 13.18
N VAL A 58 10.80 -6.17 11.92
CA VAL A 58 9.99 -6.89 10.92
C VAL A 58 9.76 -8.33 11.35
N THR A 59 10.81 -9.05 11.82
CA THR A 59 10.69 -10.44 12.31
C THR A 59 9.72 -10.54 13.50
N ARG A 60 9.79 -9.65 14.46
CA ARG A 60 8.85 -9.65 15.60
C ARG A 60 7.42 -9.37 15.16
N GLN A 61 7.22 -8.47 14.23
CA GLN A 61 5.89 -8.08 13.76
C GLN A 61 5.27 -9.11 12.82
N LEU A 62 6.04 -9.63 11.87
CA LEU A 62 5.52 -10.44 10.76
C LEU A 62 5.87 -11.94 10.88
N GLY A 63 6.89 -12.30 11.67
CA GLY A 63 7.44 -13.66 11.71
C GLY A 63 8.37 -13.96 10.54
N LYS A 64 8.61 -15.24 10.30
CA LYS A 64 9.47 -15.73 9.20
C LYS A 64 8.75 -15.65 7.85
N ILE A 65 9.54 -15.55 6.80
CA ILE A 65 9.07 -15.67 5.41
C ILE A 65 8.80 -17.16 5.13
N GLN A 66 7.57 -17.48 4.74
CA GLN A 66 7.15 -18.83 4.39
C GLN A 66 7.26 -19.06 2.87
N GLU A 67 6.83 -18.07 2.08
CA GLU A 67 6.80 -18.15 0.63
C GLU A 67 6.98 -16.75 0.02
N HIS A 68 7.53 -16.70 -1.19
CA HIS A 68 7.57 -15.48 -1.99
C HIS A 68 7.37 -15.77 -3.47
N GLU A 69 6.70 -14.84 -4.15
CA GLU A 69 6.38 -14.89 -5.57
C GLU A 69 6.79 -13.58 -6.22
N PHE A 70 7.56 -13.63 -7.32
CA PHE A 70 7.87 -12.45 -8.11
C PHE A 70 6.61 -11.93 -8.80
N ILE A 71 6.35 -10.62 -8.68
CA ILE A 71 5.19 -9.98 -9.30
C ILE A 71 5.60 -9.23 -10.57
N ALA A 72 6.53 -8.30 -10.43
CA ALA A 72 6.94 -7.39 -11.50
C ALA A 72 8.21 -6.61 -11.10
N TYR A 73 8.74 -5.87 -12.05
CA TYR A 73 9.66 -4.77 -11.75
C TYR A 73 8.88 -3.47 -11.66
N GLU A 74 9.00 -2.80 -10.51
CA GLU A 74 8.54 -1.42 -10.33
C GLU A 74 9.76 -0.48 -10.40
N ARG A 75 9.99 0.14 -11.53
CA ARG A 75 11.23 0.88 -11.86
C ARG A 75 12.44 -0.07 -11.77
N THR A 76 13.35 0.13 -10.79
CA THR A 76 14.54 -0.70 -10.56
C THR A 76 14.33 -1.80 -9.52
N TYR A 77 13.16 -1.86 -8.90
CA TYR A 77 12.87 -2.81 -7.84
C TYR A 77 12.19 -4.07 -8.37
N ALA A 78 12.78 -5.22 -8.13
CA ALA A 78 12.10 -6.49 -8.20
C ALA A 78 11.13 -6.59 -7.01
N THR A 79 9.87 -6.77 -7.30
CA THR A 79 8.77 -6.75 -6.34
C THR A 79 8.24 -8.15 -6.11
N TYR A 80 8.18 -8.56 -4.84
CA TYR A 80 7.74 -9.89 -4.42
C TYR A 80 6.53 -9.81 -3.49
N LYS A 81 5.49 -10.55 -3.82
CA LYS A 81 4.44 -10.91 -2.85
C LYS A 81 5.06 -11.93 -1.89
N THR A 82 5.11 -11.60 -0.62
CA THR A 82 5.83 -12.39 0.38
C THR A 82 4.88 -12.75 1.52
N GLN A 83 4.63 -14.05 1.69
CA GLN A 83 3.87 -14.59 2.79
C GLN A 83 4.79 -14.73 4.00
N PHE A 84 4.55 -13.95 5.03
CA PHE A 84 5.12 -14.12 6.36
C PHE A 84 4.17 -14.96 7.22
N GLU A 85 4.64 -15.40 8.38
CA GLU A 85 3.81 -16.18 9.31
C GLU A 85 2.52 -15.45 9.73
N LYS A 86 2.57 -14.12 9.87
CA LYS A 86 1.46 -13.32 10.43
C LYS A 86 0.75 -12.44 9.42
N ALA A 87 1.34 -12.20 8.25
CA ALA A 87 0.76 -11.28 7.24
C ALA A 87 1.39 -11.48 5.86
N VAL A 88 0.74 -10.94 4.82
CA VAL A 88 1.30 -10.83 3.47
C VAL A 88 1.83 -9.42 3.27
N PHE A 89 3.10 -9.33 2.86
CA PHE A 89 3.77 -8.08 2.56
C PHE A 89 4.37 -8.11 1.15
N GLN A 90 4.62 -6.94 0.61
CA GLN A 90 5.44 -6.76 -0.56
C GLN A 90 6.86 -6.47 -0.12
N VAL A 91 7.80 -7.32 -0.55
CA VAL A 91 9.24 -7.10 -0.38
C VAL A 91 9.79 -6.60 -1.70
N ASN A 92 10.51 -5.49 -1.66
CA ASN A 92 11.05 -4.82 -2.84
C ASN A 92 12.55 -4.76 -2.72
N ILE A 93 13.26 -5.34 -3.72
CA ILE A 93 14.71 -5.42 -3.77
C ILE A 93 15.19 -4.76 -5.06
N SER A 94 16.14 -3.82 -4.95
CA SER A 94 16.86 -3.27 -6.08
C SER A 94 18.31 -3.67 -6.00
N LEU A 95 18.92 -3.98 -7.15
CA LEU A 95 20.32 -4.37 -7.28
C LEU A 95 21.07 -3.36 -8.13
N ASP A 96 22.33 -3.14 -7.79
CA ASP A 96 23.27 -2.40 -8.62
C ASP A 96 23.89 -3.29 -9.73
N SER A 97 24.77 -2.72 -10.53
CA SER A 97 25.48 -3.43 -11.63
C SER A 97 26.39 -4.57 -11.16
N LEU A 98 26.74 -4.61 -9.87
CA LEU A 98 27.54 -5.66 -9.24
C LEU A 98 26.65 -6.70 -8.51
N SER A 99 25.34 -6.67 -8.75
CA SER A 99 24.33 -7.52 -8.08
C SER A 99 24.30 -7.34 -6.55
N LYS A 100 24.73 -6.16 -6.05
CA LYS A 100 24.59 -5.80 -4.65
C LYS A 100 23.27 -5.06 -4.41
N MET A 101 22.64 -5.32 -3.28
CA MET A 101 21.39 -4.65 -2.92
C MET A 101 21.65 -3.17 -2.65
N ASN A 102 21.08 -2.29 -3.46
CA ASN A 102 21.10 -0.85 -3.28
C ASN A 102 19.73 -0.29 -2.87
N GLY A 103 18.75 -1.16 -2.64
CA GLY A 103 17.44 -0.83 -2.10
C GLY A 103 16.73 -2.05 -1.53
N LEU A 104 16.13 -1.89 -0.35
CA LEU A 104 15.28 -2.88 0.31
C LEU A 104 14.19 -2.15 1.10
N PHE A 105 12.93 -2.45 0.84
CA PHE A 105 11.83 -1.96 1.66
C PHE A 105 10.63 -2.91 1.68
N PHE A 106 9.82 -2.76 2.71
CA PHE A 106 8.62 -3.56 2.96
C PHE A 106 7.40 -2.65 2.92
N LYS A 107 6.34 -3.10 2.29
CA LYS A 107 5.02 -2.46 2.37
C LYS A 107 3.93 -3.52 2.49
N PRO A 108 2.79 -3.24 3.12
CA PRO A 108 1.67 -4.18 3.12
C PRO A 108 1.34 -4.59 1.68
N TYR A 109 1.13 -5.90 1.45
CA TYR A 109 0.71 -6.36 0.13
C TYR A 109 -0.76 -6.03 -0.07
N THR A 110 -1.02 -5.11 -0.97
CA THR A 110 -2.39 -4.69 -1.30
C THR A 110 -3.02 -5.52 -2.43
N GLY A 111 -2.30 -6.55 -2.89
CA GLY A 111 -2.69 -7.35 -4.05
C GLY A 111 -2.45 -6.61 -5.38
N THR A 112 -2.31 -7.34 -6.48
CA THR A 112 -2.67 -6.79 -7.78
C THR A 112 -4.15 -6.45 -7.69
N PRO A 113 -4.64 -5.30 -8.15
CA PRO A 113 -6.07 -5.06 -8.16
C PRO A 113 -6.71 -6.29 -8.80
N ALA A 114 -7.46 -7.06 -8.01
CA ALA A 114 -8.16 -8.22 -8.55
C ALA A 114 -8.91 -7.72 -9.78
N ALA A 115 -8.72 -8.39 -10.90
CA ALA A 115 -9.46 -8.09 -12.11
C ALA A 115 -10.90 -7.82 -11.71
N VAL A 116 -11.34 -6.58 -11.95
CA VAL A 116 -12.68 -6.05 -11.66
C VAL A 116 -13.31 -6.72 -10.44
N SER A 117 -13.07 -6.17 -9.27
CA SER A 117 -13.77 -6.54 -8.04
C SER A 117 -15.26 -6.67 -8.38
N ALA A 118 -15.83 -7.84 -8.09
CA ALA A 118 -17.27 -8.02 -8.20
C ALA A 118 -17.95 -6.80 -7.57
N ARG A 119 -18.83 -6.14 -8.33
CA ARG A 119 -19.52 -4.94 -7.84
C ARG A 119 -20.22 -5.29 -6.53
N ASN A 120 -20.13 -4.38 -5.57
CA ASN A 120 -20.89 -4.53 -4.33
C ASN A 120 -22.38 -4.69 -4.69
N THR A 121 -22.98 -5.78 -4.23
CA THR A 121 -24.42 -6.08 -4.45
C THR A 121 -25.28 -5.61 -3.28
N THR A 122 -24.67 -5.13 -2.18
CA THR A 122 -25.40 -4.60 -1.03
C THR A 122 -26.16 -3.34 -1.45
N LYS A 123 -27.47 -3.33 -1.22
CA LYS A 123 -28.27 -2.13 -1.44
C LYS A 123 -27.88 -1.09 -0.39
N MET A 124 -27.46 0.06 -0.84
CA MET A 124 -27.03 1.17 0.00
C MET A 124 -27.85 2.41 -0.30
N SER A 125 -28.10 3.20 0.73
CA SER A 125 -28.58 4.58 0.62
C SER A 125 -27.43 5.56 0.85
N LEU A 126 -27.61 6.82 0.48
CA LEU A 126 -26.63 7.84 0.83
C LEU A 126 -26.59 8.02 2.35
N PRO A 127 -25.40 8.16 2.96
CA PRO A 127 -25.25 8.28 4.41
C PRO A 127 -25.61 9.69 4.94
N PHE A 128 -26.26 10.51 4.15
CA PHE A 128 -26.60 11.91 4.46
C PHE A 128 -27.90 12.30 3.76
N LYS A 129 -28.47 13.41 4.22
CA LYS A 129 -29.58 14.12 3.57
C LYS A 129 -29.06 15.34 2.84
N ASP A 130 -29.90 15.92 2.01
CA ASP A 130 -29.62 17.12 1.21
C ASP A 130 -28.53 16.90 0.13
N GLU A 131 -28.00 17.97 -0.43
CA GLU A 131 -27.06 17.96 -1.51
C GLU A 131 -25.62 18.02 -0.97
N TRP A 132 -24.79 17.05 -1.38
CA TRP A 132 -23.37 17.01 -1.08
C TRP A 132 -22.58 16.87 -2.37
N PHE A 133 -21.39 17.42 -2.37
CA PHE A 133 -20.44 17.37 -3.49
C PHE A 133 -19.44 16.25 -3.28
N VAL A 134 -19.34 15.34 -4.26
CA VAL A 134 -18.30 14.29 -4.27
C VAL A 134 -17.03 14.88 -4.84
N VAL A 135 -15.96 14.90 -4.04
CA VAL A 135 -14.61 15.31 -4.47
C VAL A 135 -13.89 14.13 -5.11
N TRP A 136 -13.89 13.01 -4.39
CA TRP A 136 -13.32 11.76 -4.82
C TRP A 136 -14.30 10.63 -4.59
N GLY A 137 -14.50 9.79 -5.61
CA GLY A 137 -15.38 8.63 -5.53
C GLY A 137 -15.51 7.98 -6.90
N GLY A 138 -15.49 6.66 -6.95
CA GLY A 138 -15.56 5.88 -8.17
C GLY A 138 -14.52 4.77 -8.21
N ASP A 139 -14.48 4.04 -9.31
CA ASP A 139 -13.71 2.81 -9.47
C ASP A 139 -12.37 3.03 -10.19
N THR A 140 -12.11 4.21 -10.72
CA THR A 140 -10.88 4.52 -11.44
C THR A 140 -10.00 5.49 -10.66
N LYS A 141 -8.70 5.48 -10.93
CA LYS A 141 -7.73 6.36 -10.28
C LYS A 141 -8.01 7.85 -10.54
N GLU A 142 -8.55 8.17 -11.71
CA GLU A 142 -8.89 9.54 -12.11
C GLU A 142 -10.10 10.06 -11.32
N GLN A 143 -11.02 9.18 -10.94
CA GLN A 143 -12.21 9.51 -10.18
C GLN A 143 -11.97 9.43 -8.67
N ASN A 144 -11.02 8.57 -8.24
CA ASN A 144 -10.81 8.27 -6.84
C ASN A 144 -9.38 7.80 -6.58
N TYR A 145 -8.53 8.66 -6.01
CA TYR A 145 -7.15 8.29 -5.69
C TYR A 145 -7.07 7.17 -4.63
N HIS A 146 -8.13 6.96 -3.85
CA HIS A 146 -8.20 5.90 -2.82
C HIS A 146 -8.15 4.48 -3.39
N VAL A 147 -8.45 4.28 -4.68
CA VAL A 147 -8.44 2.95 -5.31
C VAL A 147 -7.08 2.25 -5.21
N ASN A 148 -6.00 3.01 -5.00
CA ASN A 148 -4.65 2.47 -4.79
C ASN A 148 -4.41 1.96 -3.35
N TYR A 149 -5.34 2.23 -2.41
CA TYR A 149 -5.22 1.85 -1.00
C TYR A 149 -6.35 0.91 -0.64
N LEU A 150 -6.04 -0.39 -0.54
CA LEU A 150 -7.05 -1.42 -0.33
C LEU A 150 -8.05 -1.12 0.81
N PRO A 151 -7.63 -0.63 1.99
CA PRO A 151 -8.55 -0.28 3.08
C PRO A 151 -9.48 0.90 2.76
N GLN A 152 -9.12 1.75 1.80
CA GLN A 152 -9.87 2.94 1.41
C GLN A 152 -10.41 2.86 -0.01
N LYS A 153 -10.23 1.74 -0.70
CA LYS A 153 -10.57 1.58 -2.12
C LYS A 153 -11.98 2.06 -2.48
N ASN A 154 -12.93 1.84 -1.58
CA ASN A 154 -14.33 2.20 -1.78
C ASN A 154 -14.74 3.47 -0.99
N ALA A 155 -13.78 4.23 -0.47
CA ALA A 155 -14.05 5.48 0.23
C ALA A 155 -14.48 6.58 -0.74
N PHE A 156 -15.29 7.50 -0.23
CA PHE A 156 -15.70 8.71 -0.91
C PHE A 156 -15.31 9.92 -0.06
N ASP A 157 -14.73 10.94 -0.69
CA ASP A 157 -14.56 12.25 -0.08
C ASP A 157 -15.73 13.14 -0.49
N ILE A 158 -16.55 13.53 0.46
CA ILE A 158 -17.77 14.31 0.24
C ILE A 158 -17.75 15.60 1.05
N LEU A 159 -18.22 16.66 0.46
CA LEU A 159 -18.25 18.00 1.04
C LEU A 159 -19.57 18.69 0.80
N ILE A 160 -19.89 19.72 1.60
CA ILE A 160 -20.94 20.68 1.29
C ILE A 160 -20.29 21.97 0.79
N LYS A 161 -20.79 22.51 -0.30
CA LYS A 161 -20.33 23.77 -0.91
C LYS A 161 -21.47 24.78 -0.95
N ASP A 162 -21.12 26.05 -0.78
CA ASP A 162 -22.06 27.14 -1.07
C ASP A 162 -22.13 27.45 -2.57
N ALA A 163 -22.98 28.40 -2.94
CA ALA A 163 -23.15 28.83 -4.33
C ALA A 163 -21.88 29.40 -4.99
N LYS A 164 -20.85 29.74 -4.21
CA LYS A 164 -19.56 30.22 -4.68
C LYS A 164 -18.50 29.09 -4.74
N GLY A 165 -18.87 27.87 -4.35
CA GLY A 165 -17.96 26.72 -4.29
C GLY A 165 -17.11 26.65 -3.03
N SER A 166 -17.32 27.53 -2.03
CA SER A 166 -16.62 27.46 -0.75
C SER A 166 -17.15 26.32 0.11
N THR A 167 -16.27 25.62 0.81
CA THR A 167 -16.61 24.54 1.74
C THR A 167 -16.74 25.02 3.19
N PHE A 168 -16.43 26.29 3.46
CA PHE A 168 -16.47 26.90 4.79
C PHE A 168 -17.06 28.32 4.74
N LYS A 169 -17.59 28.76 5.88
CA LYS A 169 -18.33 30.04 6.05
C LYS A 169 -17.42 31.24 6.27
N THR A 170 -16.28 31.03 6.97
CA THR A 170 -15.40 32.11 7.43
C THR A 170 -13.98 31.94 6.92
N HIS A 171 -13.10 31.32 7.69
CA HIS A 171 -11.66 31.16 7.36
C HIS A 171 -11.20 29.73 7.22
N GLY A 172 -12.06 28.71 7.48
CA GLY A 172 -11.74 27.30 7.41
C GLY A 172 -10.65 26.84 8.39
N ARG A 173 -10.52 27.52 9.54
CA ARG A 173 -9.48 27.25 10.53
C ARG A 173 -9.92 26.33 11.66
N ILE A 174 -11.21 26.26 11.90
CA ILE A 174 -11.83 25.41 12.92
C ILE A 174 -12.93 24.57 12.26
N ASN A 175 -13.31 23.48 12.90
CA ASN A 175 -14.29 22.54 12.34
C ASN A 175 -15.65 23.21 12.10
N GLU A 176 -16.07 24.10 12.99
CA GLU A 176 -17.34 24.82 12.96
C GLU A 176 -17.47 25.75 11.75
N ASP A 177 -16.36 26.14 11.14
CA ASP A 177 -16.36 26.92 9.91
C ASP A 177 -16.95 26.12 8.73
N TYR A 178 -16.78 24.80 8.71
CA TYR A 178 -17.15 23.97 7.57
C TYR A 178 -18.64 23.68 7.53
N TYR A 179 -19.24 23.75 6.33
CA TYR A 179 -20.66 23.45 6.12
C TYR A 179 -21.03 22.01 6.47
N ALA A 180 -20.11 21.07 6.31
CA ALA A 180 -20.31 19.66 6.60
C ALA A 180 -20.22 19.33 8.10
N PHE A 181 -19.58 20.19 8.92
CA PHE A 181 -19.40 19.95 10.34
C PHE A 181 -20.75 19.95 11.09
N GLY A 182 -20.92 18.96 11.97
CA GLY A 182 -22.14 18.78 12.77
C GLY A 182 -23.36 18.30 11.99
N LYS A 183 -23.22 17.91 10.72
CA LYS A 183 -24.31 17.29 9.96
C LYS A 183 -24.51 15.84 10.39
N GLU A 184 -25.78 15.44 10.42
CA GLU A 184 -26.13 14.04 10.70
C GLU A 184 -25.66 13.12 9.59
N LEU A 185 -25.09 11.98 10.01
CA LEU A 185 -24.74 10.88 9.12
C LEU A 185 -25.61 9.66 9.47
N PHE A 186 -26.02 8.92 8.46
CA PHE A 186 -26.88 7.76 8.59
C PHE A 186 -26.12 6.51 8.15
N ALA A 187 -26.43 5.36 8.77
CA ALA A 187 -25.93 4.08 8.28
C ALA A 187 -26.44 3.84 6.85
N PRO A 188 -25.56 3.60 5.86
CA PRO A 188 -25.98 3.45 4.47
C PRO A 188 -26.70 2.12 4.20
N CYS A 189 -26.55 1.13 5.07
CA CYS A 189 -27.19 -0.18 5.03
C CYS A 189 -27.30 -0.77 6.44
N GLU A 190 -27.98 -1.90 6.54
CA GLU A 190 -27.96 -2.71 7.76
C GLU A 190 -26.57 -3.24 8.04
N GLY A 191 -26.20 -3.33 9.31
CA GLY A 191 -24.90 -3.82 9.76
C GLY A 191 -24.76 -3.85 11.27
N GLU A 192 -23.68 -4.45 11.75
CA GLU A 192 -23.31 -4.50 13.16
C GLU A 192 -22.18 -3.51 13.41
N ILE A 193 -22.29 -2.72 14.49
CA ILE A 193 -21.23 -1.82 14.94
C ILE A 193 -20.24 -2.64 15.75
N VAL A 194 -19.06 -2.90 15.16
CA VAL A 194 -18.00 -3.71 15.79
C VAL A 194 -16.99 -2.88 16.59
N THR A 195 -16.89 -1.58 16.32
CA THR A 195 -15.96 -0.67 17.02
C THR A 195 -16.50 0.76 16.99
N VAL A 196 -16.36 1.44 18.11
CA VAL A 196 -16.55 2.90 18.25
C VAL A 196 -15.26 3.46 18.81
N ILE A 197 -14.71 4.51 18.20
CA ILE A 197 -13.46 5.17 18.59
C ILE A 197 -13.79 6.60 19.07
#